data_1a52bef5cc01467270e0f8a6274e4a4f
#
_entry.id   1a52bef5cc01467270e0f8a6274e4a4f
#
_cell.length_a   1.000
_cell.length_b   1.000
_cell.length_c   1.000
_cell.angle_alpha   90.00
_cell.angle_beta   90.00
_cell.angle_gamma   90.00
#
_symmetry.space_group_name_H-M   'P 1'
#
loop_
_entity.id
_entity.type
_entity.pdbx_description
1 polymer ?
#
loop_
_entity_poly.entity_id
_entity_poly.type
_entity_poly.pdbx_seq_one_letter_code
_entity_poly.pdbx_strand_id
1 'polypeptide(L)'
;MRAVLQRVSSAEVSVNSQIVGSIEEGLMVYLGFGHDDTEARVGKLVEKIKKLRIFSNERSNFELSLLAVGGELLLVPQFTLFADTTGRRPSFFEAATPRIAEELFVFAVKQFSISGISKVESGIFGAHM
;
A
#
# COMPACT_ATOMS: atom_id res chain seq x y z
N MET A 1 -9.58 -0.67 -7.12
CA MET A 1 -8.44 -0.56 -6.20
C MET A 1 -7.70 0.73 -6.47
N ARG A 2 -7.33 1.42 -5.42
CA ARG A 2 -6.56 2.67 -5.49
C ARG A 2 -5.37 2.56 -4.56
N ALA A 3 -4.23 3.06 -5.02
CA ALA A 3 -3.00 3.05 -4.24
C ALA A 3 -2.33 4.42 -4.32
N VAL A 4 -1.83 4.90 -3.19
CA VAL A 4 -0.97 6.09 -3.13
C VAL A 4 0.40 5.62 -2.65
N LEU A 5 1.41 5.87 -3.46
CA LEU A 5 2.79 5.48 -3.20
C LEU A 5 3.61 6.69 -2.81
N GLN A 6 4.36 6.57 -1.73
CA GLN A 6 5.28 7.62 -1.29
C GLN A 6 6.65 7.00 -1.03
N ARG A 7 7.69 7.57 -1.69
CA ARG A 7 9.08 7.25 -1.34
C ARG A 7 9.37 7.81 0.04
N VAL A 8 10.01 7.01 0.88
CA VAL A 8 10.36 7.40 2.24
C VAL A 8 11.79 7.00 2.57
N SER A 9 12.45 7.78 3.40
CA SER A 9 13.71 7.37 4.05
C SER A 9 13.46 6.45 5.23
N SER A 10 12.32 6.59 5.86
CA SER A 10 11.77 5.68 6.88
C SER A 10 10.27 5.96 7.03
N ALA A 11 9.54 4.98 7.50
CA ALA A 11 8.13 5.14 7.85
C ALA A 11 7.76 4.14 8.93
N GLU A 12 6.79 4.52 9.75
CA GLU A 12 6.25 3.64 10.77
C GLU A 12 4.75 3.85 10.91
N VAL A 13 4.06 2.84 11.38
CA VAL A 13 2.65 2.91 11.73
C VAL A 13 2.46 2.39 13.14
N SER A 14 1.66 3.10 13.93
CA SER A 14 1.39 2.74 15.33
C SER A 14 -0.09 2.57 15.57
N VAL A 15 -0.42 1.68 16.50
CA VAL A 15 -1.77 1.43 17.02
C VAL A 15 -1.68 1.46 18.54
N ASN A 16 -2.53 2.24 19.20
CA ASN A 16 -2.51 2.41 20.66
C ASN A 16 -1.11 2.78 21.18
N SER A 17 -0.44 3.70 20.52
CA SER A 17 0.92 4.17 20.84
C SER A 17 2.02 3.10 20.73
N GLN A 18 1.74 1.97 20.10
CA GLN A 18 2.73 0.92 19.84
C GLN A 18 2.99 0.82 18.34
N ILE A 19 4.25 0.77 17.94
CA ILE A 19 4.64 0.60 16.55
C ILE A 19 4.31 -0.84 16.14
N VAL A 20 3.48 -0.99 15.11
CA VAL A 20 3.08 -2.29 14.57
C VAL A 20 3.73 -2.61 13.22
N GLY A 21 4.31 -1.62 12.56
CA GLY A 21 5.07 -1.77 11.33
C GLY A 21 6.05 -0.63 11.17
N SER A 22 7.26 -0.94 10.69
CA SER A 22 8.34 0.03 10.54
C SER A 22 9.26 -0.39 9.41
N ILE A 23 9.64 0.56 8.57
CA ILE A 23 10.58 0.37 7.47
C ILE A 23 11.63 1.48 7.43
N GLU A 24 12.78 1.13 6.87
CA GLU A 24 13.80 2.09 6.44
C GLU A 24 13.49 2.58 5.02
N GLU A 25 14.49 2.92 4.23
CA GLU A 25 14.30 3.43 2.87
C GLU A 25 13.44 2.49 2.02
N GLY A 26 12.42 3.06 1.38
CA GLY A 26 11.53 2.29 0.53
C GLY A 26 10.27 3.03 0.15
N LEU A 27 9.15 2.30 0.13
CA LEU A 27 7.82 2.82 -0.20
C LEU A 27 6.84 2.62 0.96
N MET A 28 6.12 3.70 1.28
CA MET A 28 4.87 3.60 2.01
C MET A 28 3.74 3.59 0.99
N VAL A 29 2.80 2.66 1.11
CA VAL A 29 1.68 2.50 0.19
C VAL A 29 0.38 2.47 0.95
N TYR A 30 -0.48 3.47 0.73
CA TYR A 30 -1.88 3.42 1.13
C TYR A 30 -2.66 2.63 0.09
N LEU A 31 -3.46 1.68 0.53
CA LEU A 31 -4.18 0.77 -0.35
C LEU A 31 -5.66 0.70 0.03
N GLY A 32 -6.53 1.06 -0.92
CA GLY A 32 -7.98 0.96 -0.79
C GLY A 32 -8.55 0.03 -1.85
N PHE A 33 -9.65 -0.65 -1.51
CA PHE A 33 -10.33 -1.60 -2.39
C PHE A 33 -11.74 -1.13 -2.72
N GLY A 34 -12.14 -1.32 -3.96
CA GLY A 34 -13.49 -1.07 -4.45
C GLY A 34 -14.28 -2.36 -4.65
N HIS A 35 -15.55 -2.23 -5.04
CA HIS A 35 -16.45 -3.38 -5.18
C HIS A 35 -16.02 -4.42 -6.20
N ASP A 36 -15.33 -4.00 -7.28
CA ASP A 36 -14.95 -4.90 -8.39
C ASP A 36 -13.54 -5.49 -8.23
N ASP A 37 -12.88 -5.27 -7.11
CA ASP A 37 -11.53 -5.75 -6.92
C ASP A 37 -11.50 -7.25 -6.59
N THR A 38 -10.45 -7.91 -7.09
CA THR A 38 -10.25 -9.35 -7.00
C THR A 38 -8.80 -9.66 -6.64
N GLU A 39 -8.53 -10.88 -6.19
CA GLU A 39 -7.17 -11.36 -5.97
C GLU A 39 -6.30 -11.23 -7.23
N ALA A 40 -6.86 -11.49 -8.40
CA ALA A 40 -6.13 -11.34 -9.67
C ALA A 40 -5.68 -9.89 -9.91
N ARG A 41 -6.52 -8.91 -9.58
CA ARG A 41 -6.16 -7.49 -9.67
C ARG A 41 -5.09 -7.11 -8.66
N VAL A 42 -5.15 -7.67 -7.45
CA VAL A 42 -4.10 -7.48 -6.43
C VAL A 42 -2.76 -7.99 -6.95
N GLY A 43 -2.74 -9.18 -7.53
CA GLY A 43 -1.52 -9.75 -8.11
C GLY A 43 -0.89 -8.84 -9.18
N LYS A 44 -1.70 -8.25 -10.05
CA LYS A 44 -1.23 -7.27 -11.05
C LYS A 44 -0.65 -6.02 -10.40
N LEU A 45 -1.29 -5.53 -9.34
CA LEU A 45 -0.79 -4.36 -8.61
C LEU A 45 0.56 -4.65 -7.96
N VAL A 46 0.72 -5.82 -7.34
CA VAL A 46 1.98 -6.25 -6.73
C VAL A 46 3.10 -6.24 -7.76
N GLU A 47 2.88 -6.85 -8.93
CA GLU A 47 3.86 -6.86 -10.02
C GLU A 47 4.21 -5.46 -10.51
N LYS A 48 3.22 -4.58 -10.57
CA LYS A 48 3.44 -3.20 -10.99
C LYS A 48 4.26 -2.42 -9.97
N ILE A 49 3.87 -2.45 -8.70
CA ILE A 49 4.52 -1.63 -7.65
C ILE A 49 5.98 -2.03 -7.46
N LYS A 50 6.28 -3.32 -7.40
CA LYS A 50 7.67 -3.75 -7.17
C LYS A 50 8.62 -3.38 -8.31
N LYS A 51 8.10 -3.17 -9.53
CA LYS A 51 8.88 -2.86 -10.73
C LYS A 51 8.79 -1.40 -11.18
N LEU A 52 7.90 -0.62 -10.58
CA LEU A 52 7.71 0.78 -10.95
C LEU A 52 8.99 1.57 -10.67
N ARG A 53 9.48 2.28 -11.68
CA ARG A 53 10.76 2.99 -11.62
C ARG A 53 10.56 4.39 -11.05
N ILE A 54 10.46 4.48 -9.74
CA ILE A 54 10.19 5.74 -9.01
C ILE A 54 11.28 6.12 -8.01
N PHE A 55 12.42 5.44 -8.07
CA PHE A 55 13.61 5.83 -7.31
C PHE A 55 14.65 6.44 -8.23
N SER A 56 15.38 7.42 -7.70
CA SER A 56 16.39 8.15 -8.45
C SER A 56 17.72 7.40 -8.53
N ASN A 57 18.48 7.71 -9.57
CA ASN A 57 19.90 7.45 -9.66
C ASN A 57 20.60 8.74 -10.14
N GLU A 58 21.86 8.63 -10.55
CA GLU A 58 22.64 9.79 -11.04
C GLU A 58 22.08 10.41 -12.33
N ARG A 59 21.30 9.64 -13.11
CA ARG A 59 20.78 10.04 -14.43
C ARG A 59 19.39 10.65 -14.38
N SER A 60 18.52 10.12 -13.49
CA SER A 60 17.11 10.47 -13.49
C SER A 60 16.49 10.26 -12.12
N ASN A 61 15.46 11.05 -11.82
CA ASN A 61 14.65 10.87 -10.61
C ASN A 61 13.72 9.66 -10.70
N PHE A 62 13.55 9.07 -11.90
CA PHE A 62 12.63 7.97 -12.16
C PHE A 62 13.36 6.86 -12.92
N GLU A 63 14.29 6.18 -12.27
CA GLU A 63 15.17 5.22 -12.93
C GLU A 63 15.13 3.83 -12.32
N LEU A 64 15.03 3.71 -11.01
CA LEU A 64 15.15 2.45 -10.29
C LEU A 64 13.84 2.05 -9.63
N SER A 65 13.57 0.75 -9.61
CA SER A 65 12.42 0.16 -8.92
C SER A 65 12.72 -0.13 -7.45
N LEU A 66 11.68 -0.43 -6.68
CA LEU A 66 11.82 -0.88 -5.29
C LEU A 66 12.73 -2.11 -5.19
N LEU A 67 12.55 -3.08 -6.11
CA LEU A 67 13.43 -4.26 -6.17
C LEU A 67 14.88 -3.89 -6.47
N ALA A 68 15.10 -2.98 -7.41
CA ALA A 68 16.45 -2.58 -7.82
C ALA A 68 17.22 -1.89 -6.71
N VAL A 69 16.56 -1.06 -5.90
CA VAL A 69 17.21 -0.37 -4.76
C VAL A 69 17.29 -1.23 -3.50
N GLY A 70 16.66 -2.41 -3.51
CA GLY A 70 16.60 -3.26 -2.32
C GLY A 70 15.81 -2.62 -1.17
N GLY A 71 14.84 -1.76 -1.49
CA GLY A 71 14.05 -1.03 -0.51
C GLY A 71 13.00 -1.88 0.19
N GLU A 72 12.41 -1.31 1.22
CA GLU A 72 11.39 -1.94 2.06
C GLU A 72 10.00 -1.39 1.74
N LEU A 73 8.96 -2.10 2.14
CA LEU A 73 7.57 -1.75 1.85
C LEU A 73 6.73 -1.72 3.12
N LEU A 74 6.01 -0.61 3.31
CA LEU A 74 4.98 -0.49 4.36
C LEU A 74 3.62 -0.32 3.71
N LEU A 75 2.71 -1.27 3.96
CA LEU A 75 1.34 -1.24 3.46
C LEU A 75 0.38 -0.76 4.56
N VAL A 76 -0.44 0.22 4.23
CA VAL A 76 -1.44 0.77 5.14
C VAL A 76 -2.82 0.71 4.47
N PRO A 77 -3.80 0.01 5.08
CA PRO A 77 -5.15 -0.02 4.51
C PRO A 77 -5.82 1.34 4.66
N GLN A 78 -6.47 1.83 3.60
CA GLN A 78 -7.09 3.15 3.58
C GLN A 78 -8.32 3.17 2.67
N PHE A 79 -9.51 2.86 3.22
CA PHE A 79 -10.75 2.84 2.44
C PHE A 79 -11.17 4.24 1.97
N THR A 80 -10.73 5.29 2.66
CA THR A 80 -11.07 6.67 2.31
C THR A 80 -10.46 7.13 0.98
N LEU A 81 -9.59 6.33 0.36
CA LEU A 81 -9.16 6.55 -1.02
C LEU A 81 -10.34 6.47 -2.01
N PHE A 82 -11.44 5.86 -1.63
CA PHE A 82 -12.68 5.79 -2.39
C PHE A 82 -13.70 6.86 -1.98
N ALA A 83 -13.25 7.96 -1.42
CA ALA A 83 -14.12 9.06 -1.07
C ALA A 83 -14.71 9.75 -2.31
N ASP A 84 -16.02 9.93 -2.31
CA ASP A 84 -16.71 10.87 -3.19
C ASP A 84 -16.98 12.15 -2.40
N THR A 85 -16.42 13.25 -2.86
CA THR A 85 -16.48 14.55 -2.19
C THR A 85 -17.29 15.58 -2.97
N THR A 86 -18.19 15.16 -3.84
CA THR A 86 -19.10 16.04 -4.57
C THR A 86 -20.01 16.82 -3.62
N GLY A 87 -20.44 16.21 -2.50
CA GLY A 87 -21.12 16.89 -1.41
C GLY A 87 -20.14 17.36 -0.33
N ARG A 88 -20.66 18.07 0.68
CA ARG A 88 -19.85 18.52 1.82
C ARG A 88 -19.50 17.44 2.81
N ARG A 89 -20.20 16.31 2.77
CA ARG A 89 -19.88 15.10 3.54
C ARG A 89 -19.32 14.06 2.57
N PRO A 90 -18.14 13.50 2.82
CA PRO A 90 -17.62 12.45 1.96
C PRO A 90 -18.50 11.20 2.00
N SER A 91 -18.70 10.57 0.85
CA SER A 91 -19.38 9.30 0.71
C SER A 91 -18.34 8.23 0.37
N PHE A 92 -18.46 7.06 0.98
CA PHE A 92 -17.56 5.92 0.73
C PHE A 92 -18.30 4.74 0.10
N PHE A 93 -19.38 5.01 -0.61
CA PHE A 93 -20.22 3.99 -1.24
C PHE A 93 -19.42 3.11 -2.22
N GLU A 94 -18.44 3.67 -2.89
CA GLU A 94 -17.60 2.96 -3.85
C GLU A 94 -16.55 2.04 -3.21
N ALA A 95 -16.32 2.16 -1.91
CA ALA A 95 -15.40 1.29 -1.20
C ALA A 95 -16.00 -0.11 -1.03
N ALA A 96 -15.16 -1.14 -1.13
CA ALA A 96 -15.54 -2.51 -0.83
C ALA A 96 -16.03 -2.62 0.63
N THR A 97 -16.87 -3.62 0.89
CA THR A 97 -17.30 -3.89 2.28
C THR A 97 -16.07 -4.22 3.15
N PRO A 98 -16.10 -3.92 4.46
CA PRO A 98 -14.96 -4.15 5.34
C PRO A 98 -14.43 -5.58 5.28
N ARG A 99 -15.31 -6.59 5.24
CA ARG A 99 -14.90 -8.00 5.16
C ARG A 99 -14.08 -8.29 3.89
N ILE A 100 -14.59 -7.88 2.74
CA ILE A 100 -13.92 -8.11 1.46
C ILE A 100 -12.62 -7.34 1.38
N ALA A 101 -12.63 -6.07 1.83
CA ALA A 101 -11.43 -5.24 1.85
C ALA A 101 -10.34 -5.84 2.74
N GLU A 102 -10.70 -6.37 3.91
CA GLU A 102 -9.75 -7.03 4.81
C GLU A 102 -9.14 -8.29 4.18
N GLU A 103 -9.98 -9.14 3.57
CA GLU A 103 -9.51 -10.34 2.87
C GLU A 103 -8.52 -10.00 1.76
N LEU A 104 -8.84 -8.98 0.95
CA LEU A 104 -7.95 -8.53 -0.14
C LEU A 104 -6.68 -7.87 0.39
N PHE A 105 -6.76 -7.14 1.49
CA PHE A 105 -5.59 -6.54 2.13
C PHE A 105 -4.63 -7.59 2.68
N VAL A 106 -5.14 -8.58 3.40
CA VAL A 106 -4.34 -9.71 3.91
C VAL A 106 -3.69 -10.45 2.74
N PHE A 107 -4.43 -10.70 1.66
CA PHE A 107 -3.90 -11.31 0.45
C PHE A 107 -2.78 -10.46 -0.18
N ALA A 108 -2.97 -9.14 -0.25
CA ALA A 108 -1.95 -8.22 -0.78
C ALA A 108 -0.66 -8.27 0.03
N VAL A 109 -0.75 -8.21 1.37
CA VAL A 109 0.41 -8.32 2.26
C VAL A 109 1.18 -9.61 2.00
N LYS A 110 0.45 -10.74 1.89
CA LYS A 110 1.06 -12.04 1.60
C LYS A 110 1.76 -12.05 0.24
N GLN A 111 1.12 -11.53 -0.80
CA GLN A 111 1.68 -11.48 -2.15
C GLN A 111 2.94 -10.60 -2.21
N PHE A 112 2.93 -9.44 -1.57
CA PHE A 112 4.12 -8.61 -1.48
C PHE A 112 5.25 -9.32 -0.72
N SER A 113 4.93 -10.01 0.37
CA SER A 113 5.91 -10.71 1.20
C SER A 113 6.67 -11.81 0.46
N ILE A 114 6.06 -12.43 -0.55
CA ILE A 114 6.68 -13.49 -1.37
C ILE A 114 7.20 -12.98 -2.72
N SER A 115 7.18 -11.67 -2.96
CA SER A 115 7.50 -11.08 -4.27
C SER A 115 8.97 -10.70 -4.48
N GLY A 116 9.83 -10.96 -3.49
CA GLY A 116 11.27 -10.64 -3.56
C GLY A 116 11.65 -9.29 -2.93
N ILE A 117 10.70 -8.56 -2.36
CA ILE A 117 10.98 -7.33 -1.60
C ILE A 117 11.69 -7.69 -0.30
N SER A 118 12.72 -6.93 0.07
CA SER A 118 13.60 -7.25 1.20
C SER A 118 12.88 -7.32 2.55
N LYS A 119 11.89 -6.45 2.75
CA LYS A 119 11.06 -6.43 3.97
C LYS A 119 9.69 -5.85 3.63
N VAL A 120 8.63 -6.52 4.09
CA VAL A 120 7.26 -6.05 3.95
C VAL A 120 6.62 -5.98 5.33
N GLU A 121 6.17 -4.78 5.69
CA GLU A 121 5.45 -4.51 6.92
C GLU A 121 4.07 -3.97 6.60
N SER A 122 3.15 -4.05 7.53
CA SER A 122 1.79 -3.55 7.32
C SER A 122 1.19 -2.96 8.59
N GLY A 123 0.26 -2.02 8.39
CA GLY A 123 -0.69 -1.63 9.42
C GLY A 123 -1.70 -2.74 9.72
N ILE A 124 -2.58 -2.47 10.66
CA ILE A 124 -3.63 -3.40 11.08
C ILE A 124 -4.97 -2.92 10.51
N PHE A 125 -5.62 -3.78 9.72
CA PHE A 125 -6.91 -3.44 9.12
C PHE A 125 -7.94 -3.12 10.20
N GLY A 126 -8.68 -2.03 10.00
CA GLY A 126 -9.73 -1.58 10.90
C GLY A 126 -9.26 -0.90 12.18
N ALA A 127 -7.95 -0.85 12.44
CA ALA A 127 -7.42 -0.16 13.59
C ALA A 127 -7.32 1.35 13.35
N HIS A 128 -7.33 2.12 14.43
CA HIS A 128 -7.03 3.54 14.38
C HIS A 128 -5.50 3.72 14.34
N MET A 129 -5.03 4.20 13.21
CA MET A 129 -3.59 4.35 12.93
C MET A 129 -3.18 5.81 12.74
#